data_1cb217f537a3d457e2f57911f1668608
#
_entry.id   1cb217f537a3d457e2f57911f1668608
#
_cell.length_a   1.000
_cell.length_b   1.000
_cell.length_c   1.000
_cell.angle_alpha   90.00
_cell.angle_beta   90.00
_cell.angle_gamma   90.00
#
_symmetry.space_group_name_H-M   'P 1'
#
loop_
_entity.id
_entity.type
_entity.pdbx_description
1 polymer ?
#
loop_
_entity_poly.entity_id
_entity_poly.type
_entity_poly.pdbx_seq_one_letter_code
_entity_poly.pdbx_strand_id
1 'polypeptide(L)'
;RVDDYEVLNHLNKLRYSKIYFRDLENKKWRLLRNTDQENIKIIESTGKKLGDIVDIRVGIATCKDSVYFIDGGTLKKDYYLKSYKGKEYQIEKSITKSIAKISDFRIRNDVVKNNRRIIFPYQKINGKVEVIEEKEFKQLYPRCYEYLLAAKTELATRDKGRIDYPEWYAYARTQGLNFFGKKLLTPTFSSEPRFLLEGDENSLFCNGYAIYLAEKPNLFSDIE
;
A
#
# COMPACT_ATOMS: atom_id res chain seq x y z
N ARG A 1 -25.34 12.52 26.87
CA ARG A 1 -25.53 11.32 27.73
C ARG A 1 -26.70 10.58 27.16
N VAL A 2 -26.52 9.34 26.71
CA VAL A 2 -27.63 8.45 26.35
C VAL A 2 -28.18 7.92 27.65
N ASP A 3 -29.50 7.96 27.82
CA ASP A 3 -30.17 7.46 29.01
C ASP A 3 -30.01 5.93 29.07
N ASP A 4 -29.62 5.38 30.21
CA ASP A 4 -29.44 3.94 30.41
C ASP A 4 -30.70 3.14 30.06
N TYR A 5 -31.89 3.74 30.23
CA TYR A 5 -33.17 3.14 29.83
C TYR A 5 -33.34 3.04 28.31
N GLU A 6 -32.86 4.02 27.54
CA GLU A 6 -32.87 3.97 26.08
C GLU A 6 -31.90 2.90 25.55
N VAL A 7 -30.74 2.76 26.20
CA VAL A 7 -29.75 1.69 25.83
C VAL A 7 -30.36 0.30 26.07
N LEU A 8 -30.98 0.06 27.21
CA LEU A 8 -31.63 -1.22 27.52
C LEU A 8 -32.80 -1.52 26.58
N ASN A 9 -33.63 -0.53 26.25
CA ASN A 9 -34.70 -0.69 25.27
C ASN A 9 -34.18 -1.00 23.87
N HIS A 10 -33.06 -0.38 23.46
CA HIS A 10 -32.42 -0.67 22.20
C HIS A 10 -31.84 -2.10 22.17
N LEU A 11 -31.15 -2.50 23.24
CA LEU A 11 -30.59 -3.84 23.37
C LEU A 11 -31.69 -4.92 23.33
N ASN A 12 -32.85 -4.69 23.97
CA ASN A 12 -33.96 -5.63 23.98
C ASN A 12 -34.64 -5.80 22.57
N LYS A 13 -34.48 -4.82 21.68
CA LYS A 13 -35.01 -4.85 20.31
C LYS A 13 -34.01 -5.48 19.32
N LEU A 14 -32.76 -5.67 19.70
CA LEU A 14 -31.75 -6.26 18.82
C LEU A 14 -32.01 -7.76 18.62
N ARG A 15 -31.89 -8.21 17.39
CA ARG A 15 -31.91 -9.63 17.07
C ARG A 15 -30.49 -10.17 17.21
N TYR A 16 -30.28 -11.10 18.12
CA TYR A 16 -28.99 -11.73 18.35
C TYR A 16 -28.88 -13.07 17.63
N SER A 17 -27.72 -13.35 17.07
CA SER A 17 -27.33 -14.70 16.69
C SER A 17 -26.44 -15.27 17.80
N LYS A 18 -26.72 -16.50 18.23
CA LYS A 18 -25.87 -17.21 19.19
C LYS A 18 -24.72 -17.86 18.45
N ILE A 19 -23.49 -17.55 18.87
CA ILE A 19 -22.27 -18.20 18.38
C ILE A 19 -21.65 -18.89 19.58
N TYR A 20 -21.44 -20.20 19.48
CA TYR A 20 -20.80 -20.92 20.56
C TYR A 20 -19.28 -20.80 20.44
N PHE A 21 -18.60 -20.67 21.58
CA PHE A 21 -17.13 -20.56 21.60
C PHE A 21 -16.43 -21.71 20.87
N ARG A 22 -16.97 -22.95 20.96
CA ARG A 22 -16.45 -24.13 20.26
C ARG A 22 -16.51 -24.03 18.74
N ASP A 23 -17.35 -23.15 18.21
CA ASP A 23 -17.53 -22.96 16.76
C ASP A 23 -16.62 -21.83 16.22
N LEU A 24 -15.84 -21.20 17.10
CA LEU A 24 -14.88 -20.16 16.73
C LEU A 24 -13.55 -20.78 16.35
N GLU A 25 -13.01 -20.35 15.22
CA GLU A 25 -11.68 -20.80 14.76
C GLU A 25 -10.55 -20.18 15.61
N ASN A 26 -9.46 -20.91 15.77
CA ASN A 26 -8.30 -20.45 16.55
C ASN A 26 -7.60 -19.20 15.96
N LYS A 27 -7.80 -18.92 14.66
CA LYS A 27 -7.09 -17.84 13.95
C LYS A 27 -7.90 -16.57 13.76
N LYS A 28 -9.17 -16.68 13.41
CA LYS A 28 -10.02 -15.55 13.08
C LYS A 28 -11.47 -15.81 13.49
N TRP A 29 -11.98 -15.00 14.39
CA TRP A 29 -13.39 -15.08 14.78
C TRP A 29 -14.26 -14.35 13.77
N ARG A 30 -15.30 -15.04 13.29
CA ARG A 30 -16.32 -14.50 12.40
C ARG A 30 -17.62 -14.40 13.17
N LEU A 31 -17.91 -13.22 13.69
CA LEU A 31 -19.13 -12.95 14.45
C LEU A 31 -20.23 -12.50 13.49
N LEU A 32 -20.75 -13.41 12.70
CA LEU A 32 -21.74 -13.18 11.64
C LEU A 32 -23.06 -13.85 11.98
N ARG A 33 -24.14 -13.43 11.30
CA ARG A 33 -25.41 -14.14 11.35
C ARG A 33 -25.25 -15.55 10.79
N ASN A 34 -26.10 -16.48 11.25
CA ASN A 34 -26.02 -17.89 10.81
C ASN A 34 -26.10 -18.02 9.29
N THR A 35 -27.01 -17.29 8.64
CA THR A 35 -27.14 -17.25 7.18
C THR A 35 -25.87 -16.79 6.46
N ASP A 36 -25.20 -15.78 7.01
CA ASP A 36 -23.96 -15.26 6.43
C ASP A 36 -22.80 -16.25 6.62
N GLN A 37 -22.78 -16.97 7.76
CA GLN A 37 -21.81 -18.04 7.99
C GLN A 37 -21.98 -19.21 7.03
N GLU A 38 -23.22 -19.62 6.77
CA GLU A 38 -23.54 -20.67 5.79
C GLU A 38 -23.12 -20.27 4.39
N ASN A 39 -23.44 -19.04 3.96
CA ASN A 39 -23.01 -18.50 2.67
C ASN A 39 -21.48 -18.50 2.53
N ILE A 40 -20.77 -18.08 3.58
CA ILE A 40 -19.30 -18.08 3.58
C ILE A 40 -18.76 -19.51 3.46
N LYS A 41 -19.34 -20.49 4.18
CA LYS A 41 -18.92 -21.88 4.06
C LYS A 41 -19.11 -22.40 2.63
N ILE A 42 -20.22 -22.08 1.97
CA ILE A 42 -20.46 -22.45 0.58
C ILE A 42 -19.40 -21.82 -0.33
N ILE A 43 -19.16 -20.50 -0.19
CA ILE A 43 -18.16 -19.79 -0.99
C ILE A 43 -16.76 -20.38 -0.78
N GLU A 44 -16.37 -20.65 0.47
CA GLU A 44 -15.05 -21.18 0.81
C GLU A 44 -14.84 -22.65 0.40
N SER A 45 -15.92 -23.40 0.23
CA SER A 45 -15.87 -24.78 -0.28
C SER A 45 -15.91 -24.88 -1.80
N THR A 46 -16.15 -23.77 -2.50
CA THR A 46 -16.32 -23.75 -3.95
C THR A 46 -15.07 -23.23 -4.65
N GLY A 47 -14.49 -24.02 -5.53
CA GLY A 47 -13.35 -23.63 -6.36
C GLY A 47 -12.02 -23.52 -5.62
N LYS A 48 -11.03 -22.90 -6.29
CA LYS A 48 -9.69 -22.67 -5.74
C LYS A 48 -9.63 -21.28 -5.09
N LYS A 49 -8.90 -21.15 -4.00
CA LYS A 49 -8.66 -19.82 -3.39
C LYS A 49 -7.80 -18.97 -4.31
N LEU A 50 -8.13 -17.69 -4.45
CA LEU A 50 -7.37 -16.78 -5.30
C LEU A 50 -5.88 -16.76 -4.94
N GLY A 51 -5.53 -16.79 -3.66
CA GLY A 51 -4.14 -16.82 -3.20
C GLY A 51 -3.35 -18.08 -3.57
N ASP A 52 -4.02 -19.16 -4.02
CA ASP A 52 -3.36 -20.37 -4.52
C ASP A 52 -2.98 -20.25 -6.01
N ILE A 53 -3.56 -19.26 -6.70
CA ILE A 53 -3.42 -19.05 -8.14
C ILE A 53 -2.54 -17.84 -8.47
N VAL A 54 -2.57 -16.81 -7.62
CA VAL A 54 -1.90 -15.53 -7.85
C VAL A 54 -1.09 -15.12 -6.63
N ASP A 55 -0.11 -14.26 -6.85
CA ASP A 55 0.59 -13.57 -5.76
C ASP A 55 -0.14 -12.29 -5.35
N ILE A 56 -0.58 -12.21 -4.08
CA ILE A 56 -1.22 -11.02 -3.52
C ILE A 56 -0.23 -10.34 -2.57
N ARG A 57 0.08 -9.07 -2.86
CA ARG A 57 1.08 -8.31 -2.11
C ARG A 57 0.52 -7.00 -1.59
N VAL A 58 0.98 -6.63 -0.40
CA VAL A 58 0.71 -5.32 0.20
C VAL A 58 1.70 -4.30 -0.35
N GLY A 59 1.24 -3.06 -0.56
CA GLY A 59 2.08 -1.97 -1.00
C GLY A 59 3.06 -1.47 0.07
N ILE A 60 3.92 -0.55 -0.33
CA ILE A 60 4.84 0.13 0.57
C ILE A 60 4.10 1.01 1.57
N ALA A 61 4.73 1.33 2.69
CA ALA A 61 4.25 2.34 3.63
C ALA A 61 5.41 3.23 4.08
N THR A 62 5.34 4.50 3.70
CA THR A 62 6.33 5.51 4.10
C THR A 62 6.09 6.00 5.52
N CYS A 63 4.83 5.96 5.99
CA CYS A 63 4.31 6.61 7.20
C CYS A 63 4.51 8.15 7.22
N LYS A 64 4.91 8.74 6.09
CA LYS A 64 5.00 10.19 5.83
C LYS A 64 4.92 10.47 4.34
N ASP A 65 3.81 10.14 3.72
CA ASP A 65 3.58 10.33 2.28
C ASP A 65 3.84 11.78 1.85
N SER A 66 3.46 12.77 2.67
CA SER A 66 3.71 14.19 2.42
C SER A 66 5.17 14.53 2.16
N VAL A 67 6.09 13.83 2.79
CA VAL A 67 7.54 14.03 2.59
C VAL A 67 8.00 13.34 1.31
N TYR A 68 7.59 12.10 1.07
CA TYR A 68 8.16 11.31 -0.03
C TYR A 68 7.46 11.52 -1.38
N PHE A 69 6.17 11.89 -1.40
CA PHE A 69 5.42 12.01 -2.65
C PHE A 69 5.66 13.36 -3.33
N ILE A 70 5.71 13.30 -4.66
CA ILE A 70 5.77 14.45 -5.55
C ILE A 70 4.52 14.36 -6.43
N ASP A 71 3.49 15.16 -6.10
CA ASP A 71 2.23 15.18 -6.81
C ASP A 71 2.29 16.17 -7.96
N GLY A 72 2.06 15.69 -9.20
CA GLY A 72 1.99 16.53 -10.39
C GLY A 72 3.25 17.35 -10.67
N GLY A 73 4.39 16.90 -10.15
CA GLY A 73 5.64 17.65 -10.17
C GLY A 73 6.06 18.09 -11.57
N THR A 74 6.27 19.39 -11.75
CA THR A 74 6.83 19.92 -12.99
C THR A 74 8.26 19.44 -13.13
N LEU A 75 8.52 18.68 -14.20
CA LEU A 75 9.88 18.25 -14.53
C LEU A 75 10.61 19.43 -15.17
N LYS A 76 11.68 19.89 -14.54
CA LYS A 76 12.62 20.87 -15.11
C LYS A 76 13.93 20.16 -15.42
N LYS A 77 14.19 19.86 -16.68
CA LYS A 77 15.35 19.06 -17.12
C LYS A 77 15.35 17.71 -16.37
N ASP A 78 16.29 17.51 -15.46
CA ASP A 78 16.48 16.26 -14.71
C ASP A 78 16.00 16.32 -13.26
N TYR A 79 15.15 17.30 -12.93
CA TYR A 79 14.68 17.54 -11.56
C TYR A 79 13.15 17.67 -11.51
N TYR A 80 12.56 17.12 -10.47
CA TYR A 80 11.21 17.47 -10.04
C TYR A 80 11.29 18.61 -9.00
N LEU A 81 10.30 19.49 -9.03
CA LEU A 81 10.15 20.52 -8.00
C LEU A 81 9.23 20.03 -6.90
N LYS A 82 9.64 20.24 -5.67
CA LYS A 82 8.85 19.89 -4.48
C LYS A 82 8.85 21.04 -3.48
N SER A 83 7.66 21.54 -3.16
CA SER A 83 7.48 22.57 -2.15
C SER A 83 7.41 21.95 -0.75
N TYR A 84 8.15 22.54 0.19
CA TYR A 84 8.12 22.13 1.58
C TYR A 84 8.33 23.35 2.49
N LYS A 85 7.39 23.60 3.41
CA LYS A 85 7.42 24.76 4.34
C LYS A 85 7.73 26.09 3.67
N GLY A 86 7.11 26.35 2.53
CA GLY A 86 7.27 27.61 1.77
C GLY A 86 8.56 27.72 0.94
N LYS A 87 9.44 26.74 0.98
CA LYS A 87 10.65 26.67 0.14
C LYS A 87 10.46 25.64 -0.97
N GLU A 88 10.93 25.93 -2.17
CA GLU A 88 10.97 24.99 -3.29
C GLU A 88 12.32 24.27 -3.33
N TYR A 89 12.27 22.94 -3.44
CA TYR A 89 13.42 22.07 -3.55
C TYR A 89 13.42 21.35 -4.89
N GLN A 90 14.60 21.07 -5.39
CA GLN A 90 14.81 20.25 -6.59
C GLN A 90 15.13 18.82 -6.15
N ILE A 91 14.46 17.85 -6.78
CA ILE A 91 14.67 16.43 -6.50
C ILE A 91 15.14 15.77 -7.79
N GLU A 92 16.29 15.14 -7.78
CA GLU A 92 16.83 14.44 -8.95
C GLU A 92 15.82 13.40 -9.46
N LYS A 93 15.56 13.41 -10.78
CA LYS A 93 14.61 12.47 -11.40
C LYS A 93 14.99 11.02 -11.14
N SER A 94 16.28 10.71 -11.18
CA SER A 94 16.82 9.35 -11.05
C SER A 94 16.56 8.71 -9.68
N ILE A 95 16.40 9.50 -8.59
CA ILE A 95 16.04 8.98 -7.27
C ILE A 95 14.52 8.78 -7.10
N THR A 96 13.72 9.00 -8.14
CA THR A 96 12.27 8.88 -8.04
C THR A 96 11.74 7.71 -8.85
N LYS A 97 10.63 7.14 -8.37
CA LYS A 97 9.84 6.13 -9.11
C LYS A 97 8.38 6.57 -9.26
N SER A 98 7.67 6.00 -10.22
CA SER A 98 6.22 6.09 -10.29
C SER A 98 5.60 5.41 -9.08
N ILE A 99 4.50 5.96 -8.57
CA ILE A 99 3.73 5.33 -7.49
C ILE A 99 2.24 5.51 -7.70
N ALA A 100 1.50 4.43 -7.50
CA ALA A 100 0.06 4.37 -7.49
C ALA A 100 -0.45 4.43 -6.03
N LYS A 101 -1.10 5.52 -5.65
CA LYS A 101 -1.86 5.57 -4.39
C LYS A 101 -3.28 5.08 -4.66
N ILE A 102 -3.51 3.79 -4.40
CA ILE A 102 -4.72 3.08 -4.85
C ILE A 102 -6.00 3.71 -4.30
N SER A 103 -5.96 4.28 -3.09
CA SER A 103 -7.12 4.98 -2.51
C SER A 103 -7.64 6.13 -3.36
N ASP A 104 -6.81 6.73 -4.20
CA ASP A 104 -7.14 7.91 -5.00
C ASP A 104 -7.76 7.52 -6.37
N PHE A 105 -7.65 6.25 -6.76
CA PHE A 105 -8.13 5.74 -8.04
C PHE A 105 -9.56 5.21 -7.93
N ARG A 106 -10.41 5.59 -8.88
CA ARG A 106 -11.79 5.12 -9.03
C ARG A 106 -11.99 4.32 -10.30
N ILE A 107 -11.42 4.79 -11.40
CA ILE A 107 -11.57 4.23 -12.73
C ILE A 107 -10.19 4.05 -13.39
N ARG A 108 -10.14 3.29 -14.49
CA ARG A 108 -8.91 3.06 -15.26
C ARG A 108 -8.21 4.36 -15.68
N ASN A 109 -8.96 5.39 -15.99
CA ASN A 109 -8.39 6.66 -16.42
C ASN A 109 -7.56 7.36 -15.34
N ASP A 110 -7.86 7.12 -14.06
CA ASP A 110 -7.08 7.66 -12.95
C ASP A 110 -5.68 7.03 -12.90
N VAL A 111 -5.58 5.74 -13.23
CA VAL A 111 -4.30 5.04 -13.35
C VAL A 111 -3.49 5.59 -14.52
N VAL A 112 -4.13 5.76 -15.68
CA VAL A 112 -3.47 6.27 -16.90
C VAL A 112 -2.97 7.70 -16.71
N LYS A 113 -3.74 8.55 -16.02
CA LYS A 113 -3.37 9.95 -15.75
C LYS A 113 -2.45 10.13 -14.54
N ASN A 114 -2.14 9.06 -13.84
CA ASN A 114 -1.29 9.16 -12.66
C ASN A 114 0.13 9.58 -13.04
N ASN A 115 0.53 10.75 -12.54
CA ASN A 115 1.87 11.32 -12.72
C ASN A 115 2.62 11.47 -11.39
N ARG A 116 2.08 10.83 -10.32
CA ARG A 116 2.70 10.87 -8.99
C ARG A 116 4.02 10.14 -8.97
N ARG A 117 4.99 10.78 -8.36
CA ARG A 117 6.32 10.21 -8.11
C ARG A 117 6.54 10.04 -6.62
N ILE A 118 7.48 9.16 -6.28
CA ILE A 118 7.95 8.98 -4.91
C ILE A 118 9.48 9.04 -4.90
N ILE A 119 10.05 9.73 -3.92
CA ILE A 119 11.48 9.66 -3.63
C ILE A 119 11.77 8.23 -3.17
N PHE A 120 12.66 7.53 -3.86
CA PHE A 120 12.96 6.12 -3.67
C PHE A 120 14.42 5.94 -3.25
N PRO A 121 14.76 6.11 -1.96
CA PRO A 121 16.13 6.10 -1.46
C PRO A 121 16.69 4.67 -1.33
N TYR A 122 16.49 3.86 -2.36
CA TYR A 122 16.90 2.46 -2.41
C TYR A 122 17.57 2.14 -3.73
N GLN A 123 18.45 1.15 -3.67
CA GLN A 123 19.13 0.58 -4.84
C GLN A 123 19.02 -0.95 -4.83
N LYS A 124 19.26 -1.56 -5.97
CA LYS A 124 19.25 -3.03 -6.08
C LYS A 124 20.67 -3.55 -6.02
N ILE A 125 21.00 -4.29 -4.96
CA ILE A 125 22.30 -4.91 -4.75
C ILE A 125 22.07 -6.43 -4.69
N ASN A 126 22.76 -7.18 -5.56
CA ASN A 126 22.66 -8.65 -5.60
C ASN A 126 21.21 -9.18 -5.63
N GLY A 127 20.32 -8.49 -6.36
CA GLY A 127 18.91 -8.88 -6.51
C GLY A 127 18.00 -8.42 -5.36
N LYS A 128 18.53 -7.88 -4.28
CA LYS A 128 17.77 -7.32 -3.15
C LYS A 128 17.69 -5.80 -3.24
N VAL A 129 16.58 -5.24 -2.79
CA VAL A 129 16.42 -3.78 -2.68
C VAL A 129 16.85 -3.37 -1.27
N GLU A 130 17.89 -2.56 -1.23
CA GLU A 130 18.51 -2.06 0.01
C GLU A 130 18.51 -0.52 0.02
N VAL A 131 18.43 0.08 1.20
CA VAL A 131 18.52 1.53 1.33
C VAL A 131 19.93 1.99 0.96
N ILE A 132 20.02 3.11 0.23
CA ILE A 132 21.31 3.71 -0.12
C ILE A 132 21.91 4.29 1.16
N GLU A 133 23.17 3.99 1.46
CA GLU A 133 23.89 4.55 2.60
C GLU A 133 23.97 6.07 2.54
N GLU A 134 23.89 6.76 3.69
CA GLU A 134 23.81 8.23 3.77
C GLU A 134 24.96 8.93 3.04
N LYS A 135 26.18 8.41 3.15
CA LYS A 135 27.36 8.97 2.47
C LYS A 135 27.20 8.92 0.95
N GLU A 136 26.82 7.80 0.42
CA GLU A 136 26.58 7.57 -1.01
C GLU A 136 25.39 8.39 -1.50
N PHE A 137 24.27 8.39 -0.74
CA PHE A 137 23.08 9.15 -1.07
C PHE A 137 23.37 10.63 -1.21
N LYS A 138 24.13 11.21 -0.29
CA LYS A 138 24.55 12.61 -0.32
C LYS A 138 25.42 12.95 -1.54
N GLN A 139 26.25 12.02 -2.00
CA GLN A 139 27.09 12.21 -3.18
C GLN A 139 26.30 12.13 -4.49
N LEU A 140 25.42 11.14 -4.61
CA LEU A 140 24.67 10.86 -5.84
C LEU A 140 23.46 11.78 -6.02
N TYR A 141 22.81 12.16 -4.90
CA TYR A 141 21.54 12.90 -4.88
C TYR A 141 21.59 14.10 -3.92
N PRO A 142 22.53 15.04 -4.10
CA PRO A 142 22.76 16.11 -3.12
C PRO A 142 21.54 17.03 -2.90
N ARG A 143 20.72 17.25 -3.93
CA ARG A 143 19.52 18.09 -3.83
C ARG A 143 18.38 17.38 -3.10
N CYS A 144 18.14 16.12 -3.42
CA CYS A 144 17.19 15.30 -2.68
C CYS A 144 17.61 15.14 -1.23
N TYR A 145 18.89 14.96 -0.97
CA TYR A 145 19.43 14.90 0.40
C TYR A 145 19.19 16.20 1.17
N GLU A 146 19.44 17.38 0.57
CA GLU A 146 19.13 18.68 1.19
C GLU A 146 17.66 18.78 1.57
N TYR A 147 16.77 18.37 0.66
CA TYR A 147 15.33 18.33 0.93
C TYR A 147 14.97 17.41 2.10
N LEU A 148 15.45 16.16 2.08
CA LEU A 148 15.15 15.20 3.14
C LEU A 148 15.73 15.64 4.48
N LEU A 149 16.90 16.30 4.48
CA LEU A 149 17.50 16.88 5.69
C LEU A 149 16.61 17.99 6.29
N ALA A 150 16.02 18.84 5.45
CA ALA A 150 15.04 19.83 5.89
C ALA A 150 13.78 19.18 6.50
N ALA A 151 13.38 18.01 6.00
CA ALA A 151 12.24 17.25 6.50
C ALA A 151 12.59 16.27 7.64
N LYS A 152 13.84 16.18 8.08
CA LYS A 152 14.33 15.18 9.05
C LYS A 152 13.52 15.16 10.36
N THR A 153 13.21 16.34 10.90
CA THR A 153 12.41 16.45 12.13
C THR A 153 11.01 15.86 11.94
N GLU A 154 10.40 16.09 10.77
CA GLU A 154 9.08 15.51 10.47
C GLU A 154 9.17 13.99 10.30
N LEU A 155 10.21 13.50 9.65
CA LEU A 155 10.46 12.07 9.51
C LEU A 155 10.69 11.38 10.86
N ALA A 156 11.33 12.04 11.81
CA ALA A 156 11.53 11.51 13.16
C ALA A 156 10.21 11.26 13.93
N THR A 157 9.12 11.91 13.56
CA THR A 157 7.80 11.72 14.21
C THR A 157 6.98 10.56 13.60
N ARG A 158 7.46 9.93 12.51
CA ARG A 158 6.73 8.85 11.86
C ARG A 158 6.70 7.59 12.73
N ASP A 159 5.71 6.74 12.48
CA ASP A 159 5.53 5.47 13.18
C ASP A 159 5.67 5.61 14.71
N LYS A 160 5.02 6.65 15.27
CA LYS A 160 5.02 6.99 16.71
C LYS A 160 6.43 7.30 17.28
N GLY A 161 7.34 7.80 16.45
CA GLY A 161 8.70 8.16 16.87
C GLY A 161 9.68 6.99 16.87
N ARG A 162 9.39 5.91 16.18
CA ARG A 162 10.32 4.81 15.96
C ARG A 162 11.60 5.32 15.28
N ILE A 163 12.76 4.91 15.76
CA ILE A 163 14.07 5.39 15.30
C ILE A 163 15.00 4.29 14.75
N ASP A 164 14.65 3.02 14.87
CA ASP A 164 15.45 1.85 14.48
C ASP A 164 15.32 1.54 12.98
N TYR A 165 15.47 2.55 12.14
CA TYR A 165 15.57 2.40 10.69
C TYR A 165 17.02 2.22 10.26
N PRO A 166 17.30 1.43 9.18
CA PRO A 166 18.66 1.27 8.67
C PRO A 166 19.29 2.60 8.27
N GLU A 167 18.48 3.51 7.71
CA GLU A 167 18.81 4.92 7.49
C GLU A 167 17.63 5.79 7.89
N TRP A 168 17.87 6.99 8.41
CA TRP A 168 16.81 7.86 8.93
C TRP A 168 15.76 8.28 7.88
N TYR A 169 16.08 8.17 6.59
CA TYR A 169 15.18 8.41 5.47
C TYR A 169 14.61 7.11 4.85
N ALA A 170 14.84 5.96 5.43
CA ALA A 170 14.23 4.71 4.94
C ALA A 170 12.71 4.71 5.19
N TYR A 171 11.93 3.97 4.40
CA TYR A 171 10.49 3.85 4.64
C TYR A 171 10.21 3.05 5.91
N ALA A 172 9.04 3.31 6.49
CA ALA A 172 8.63 2.60 7.69
C ALA A 172 8.40 1.09 7.44
N ARG A 173 7.94 0.74 6.23
CA ARG A 173 7.73 -0.66 5.83
C ARG A 173 8.15 -0.86 4.39
N THR A 174 8.92 -1.93 4.17
CA THR A 174 9.63 -2.22 2.93
C THR A 174 9.13 -3.44 2.18
N GLN A 175 8.09 -4.12 2.68
CA GLN A 175 7.62 -5.39 2.12
C GLN A 175 7.17 -5.32 0.65
N GLY A 176 6.85 -4.14 0.13
CA GLY A 176 6.44 -3.95 -1.27
C GLY A 176 7.56 -3.56 -2.23
N LEU A 177 8.81 -3.47 -1.78
CA LEU A 177 9.91 -2.91 -2.58
C LEU A 177 10.44 -3.86 -3.67
N ASN A 178 10.26 -5.19 -3.52
CA ASN A 178 10.85 -6.20 -4.40
C ASN A 178 9.90 -6.75 -5.47
N PHE A 179 8.67 -6.23 -5.54
CA PHE A 179 7.66 -6.76 -6.45
C PHE A 179 7.44 -5.81 -7.63
N PHE A 180 7.76 -6.30 -8.82
CA PHE A 180 7.64 -5.59 -10.08
C PHE A 180 6.80 -6.43 -11.06
N GLY A 181 6.34 -5.83 -12.14
CA GLY A 181 5.52 -6.48 -13.15
C GLY A 181 4.12 -5.86 -13.26
N LYS A 182 3.40 -6.28 -14.30
CA LYS A 182 1.99 -5.93 -14.49
C LYS A 182 1.16 -6.43 -13.33
N LYS A 183 0.25 -5.61 -12.82
CA LYS A 183 -0.50 -5.91 -11.61
C LYS A 183 -1.91 -5.36 -11.65
N LEU A 184 -2.83 -6.08 -11.03
CA LEU A 184 -4.16 -5.58 -10.71
C LEU A 184 -4.13 -4.95 -9.33
N LEU A 185 -4.49 -3.67 -9.24
CA LEU A 185 -4.55 -2.91 -8.01
C LEU A 185 -5.96 -2.97 -7.43
N THR A 186 -6.06 -3.20 -6.12
CA THR A 186 -7.33 -3.16 -5.39
C THR A 186 -7.14 -2.44 -4.04
N PRO A 187 -8.05 -1.54 -3.64
CA PRO A 187 -7.92 -0.82 -2.37
C PRO A 187 -8.13 -1.73 -1.17
N THR A 188 -7.59 -1.33 -0.02
CA THR A 188 -7.81 -2.04 1.26
C THR A 188 -9.29 -2.03 1.66
N PHE A 189 -10.00 -0.92 1.41
CA PHE A 189 -11.40 -0.75 1.69
C PHE A 189 -12.13 -0.21 0.47
N SER A 190 -13.25 -0.82 0.12
CA SER A 190 -14.13 -0.38 -0.97
C SER A 190 -15.54 -0.85 -0.69
N SER A 191 -16.53 -0.01 -1.03
CA SER A 191 -17.95 -0.37 -0.97
C SER A 191 -18.36 -1.34 -2.08
N GLU A 192 -17.54 -1.44 -3.12
CA GLU A 192 -17.78 -2.29 -4.30
C GLU A 192 -16.47 -2.92 -4.77
N PRO A 193 -16.51 -4.05 -5.49
CA PRO A 193 -15.32 -4.64 -6.10
C PRO A 193 -14.64 -3.65 -7.04
N ARG A 194 -13.34 -3.40 -6.83
CA ARG A 194 -12.56 -2.49 -7.67
C ARG A 194 -11.20 -3.08 -7.96
N PHE A 195 -10.97 -3.34 -9.23
CA PHE A 195 -9.72 -3.88 -9.75
C PHE A 195 -9.27 -3.03 -10.93
N LEU A 196 -8.09 -2.45 -10.85
CA LEU A 196 -7.54 -1.54 -11.85
C LEU A 196 -6.20 -2.07 -12.34
N LEU A 197 -6.07 -2.21 -13.66
CA LEU A 197 -4.81 -2.67 -14.26
C LEU A 197 -3.78 -1.54 -14.25
N GLU A 198 -2.63 -1.82 -13.62
CA GLU A 198 -1.42 -1.00 -13.71
C GLU A 198 -0.43 -1.64 -14.68
N GLY A 199 -0.19 -0.94 -15.77
CA GLY A 199 0.68 -1.42 -16.86
C GLY A 199 2.15 -1.06 -16.69
N ASP A 200 2.48 -0.04 -15.87
CA ASP A 200 3.88 0.27 -15.55
C ASP A 200 4.41 -0.78 -14.57
N GLU A 201 5.23 -1.67 -15.11
CA GLU A 201 5.80 -2.79 -14.36
C GLU A 201 6.69 -2.31 -13.21
N ASN A 202 7.31 -1.13 -13.34
CA ASN A 202 8.21 -0.54 -12.36
C ASN A 202 7.52 0.37 -11.34
N SER A 203 6.23 0.64 -11.53
CA SER A 203 5.44 1.45 -10.61
C SER A 203 5.32 0.79 -9.25
N LEU A 204 5.59 1.54 -8.19
CA LEU A 204 5.27 1.17 -6.81
C LEU A 204 3.79 1.43 -6.53
N PHE A 205 3.30 0.94 -5.41
CA PHE A 205 1.94 1.22 -4.96
C PHE A 205 1.84 1.28 -3.44
N CYS A 206 0.79 1.95 -2.97
CA CYS A 206 0.44 2.03 -1.54
C CYS A 206 -1.08 2.07 -1.35
N ASN A 207 -1.53 1.92 -0.10
CA ASN A 207 -2.94 1.99 0.31
C ASN A 207 -3.84 0.96 -0.37
N GLY A 208 -3.34 -0.27 -0.50
CA GLY A 208 -4.08 -1.38 -1.07
C GLY A 208 -3.21 -2.60 -1.33
N TYR A 209 -3.72 -3.46 -2.18
CA TYR A 209 -3.07 -4.70 -2.60
C TYR A 209 -2.81 -4.69 -4.10
N ALA A 210 -1.76 -5.36 -4.52
CA ALA A 210 -1.52 -5.73 -5.90
C ALA A 210 -1.63 -7.25 -6.06
N ILE A 211 -2.28 -7.65 -7.13
CA ILE A 211 -2.42 -9.04 -7.56
C ILE A 211 -1.53 -9.21 -8.79
N TYR A 212 -0.53 -10.06 -8.67
CA TYR A 212 0.36 -10.45 -9.75
C TYR A 212 -0.06 -11.81 -10.28
N LEU A 213 -0.18 -11.92 -11.59
CA LEU A 213 -0.35 -13.24 -12.21
C LEU A 213 0.95 -14.02 -11.95
N ALA A 214 0.87 -15.07 -11.14
CA ALA A 214 2.00 -15.97 -10.98
C ALA A 214 2.25 -16.64 -12.33
N GLU A 215 3.47 -16.58 -12.82
CA GLU A 215 3.93 -17.45 -13.91
C GLU A 215 4.03 -18.88 -13.36
N LYS A 216 2.88 -19.49 -13.10
CA LYS A 216 2.79 -20.94 -12.86
C LYS A 216 2.41 -21.56 -14.20
N PRO A 217 3.32 -22.29 -14.85
CA PRO A 217 3.20 -22.66 -16.27
C PRO A 217 2.03 -23.59 -16.62
N ASN A 218 1.17 -24.03 -15.70
CA ASN A 218 0.18 -25.07 -15.96
C ASN A 218 -1.24 -24.83 -15.43
N LEU A 219 -1.66 -23.57 -15.19
CA LEU A 219 -2.99 -23.33 -14.61
C LEU A 219 -4.07 -22.90 -15.61
N PHE A 220 -3.70 -22.65 -16.86
CA PHE A 220 -4.62 -22.23 -17.92
C PHE A 220 -4.75 -23.24 -19.08
N SER A 221 -4.11 -24.42 -18.99
CA SER A 221 -4.28 -25.48 -20.00
C SER A 221 -5.61 -26.24 -19.88
N ASP A 222 -6.38 -26.02 -18.83
CA ASP A 222 -7.62 -26.76 -18.56
C ASP A 222 -8.89 -25.91 -18.75
N ILE A 223 -8.79 -24.78 -19.45
CA ILE A 223 -9.95 -23.96 -19.84
C ILE A 223 -9.94 -23.85 -21.37
N GLU A 224 -10.28 -24.95 -22.04
CA GLU A 224 -10.87 -24.98 -23.38
C GLU A 224 -12.32 -25.42 -23.28
#